data_acd12d4fb5a295df59cdf9fb55850809
#
_entry.id   acd12d4fb5a295df59cdf9fb55850809
#
_cell.length_a   1.000
_cell.length_b   1.000
_cell.length_c   1.000
_cell.angle_alpha   90.00
_cell.angle_beta   90.00
_cell.angle_gamma   90.00
#
_symmetry.space_group_name_H-M   'P 1'
#
loop_
_entity.id
_entity.type
_entity.pdbx_description
1 polymer ?
#
loop_
_entity_poly.entity_id
_entity_poly.type
_entity_poly.pdbx_seq_one_letter_code
_entity_poly.pdbx_strand_id
1 'polypeptide(L)'
;LRLDIAEEAFAKLKTGNGRAFYPNRSNKSEVIHRLRSSDPDYQMPPPETNLTTSQYEIALLEKWIDQGAEWKKHWSFISPQKVQIPDNETNVWSNMNDVDHFILQKAEEKNQKISREATPERLLRRVYMDLTGLPPSVESIDQFISNPSFSAYESVVDHLLTTEAHAERLTMEWMDVARYADSHGLHADGWRNMSPWRDWVIQSF
;
A
#
# COMPACT_ATOMS: atom_id res chain seq x y z
N LEU A 1 -11.38 -8.58 -27.22
CA LEU A 1 -10.04 -8.11 -26.86
C LEU A 1 -9.93 -8.06 -25.33
N ARG A 2 -8.93 -8.72 -24.77
CA ARG A 2 -8.59 -8.65 -23.35
C ARG A 2 -7.31 -7.83 -23.20
N LEU A 3 -7.41 -6.72 -22.47
CA LEU A 3 -6.27 -5.82 -22.20
C LEU A 3 -5.64 -6.06 -20.83
N ASP A 4 -6.12 -7.08 -20.11
CA ASP A 4 -5.60 -7.51 -18.79
C ASP A 4 -4.55 -8.65 -18.91
N ILE A 5 -4.42 -9.23 -20.10
CA ILE A 5 -3.48 -10.31 -20.42
C ILE A 5 -2.58 -9.86 -21.56
N ALA A 6 -1.27 -9.87 -21.35
CA ALA A 6 -0.29 -9.41 -22.33
C ALA A 6 -0.40 -10.14 -23.68
N GLU A 7 -0.50 -11.47 -23.65
CA GLU A 7 -0.58 -12.32 -24.83
C GLU A 7 -1.77 -11.96 -25.71
N GLU A 8 -2.92 -11.66 -25.11
CA GLU A 8 -4.15 -11.26 -25.80
C GLU A 8 -4.09 -9.81 -26.30
N ALA A 9 -3.48 -8.91 -25.51
CA ALA A 9 -3.35 -7.50 -25.86
C ALA A 9 -2.44 -7.29 -27.09
N PHE A 10 -1.40 -8.10 -27.24
CA PHE A 10 -0.47 -8.07 -28.36
C PHE A 10 -0.82 -9.05 -29.50
N ALA A 11 -1.87 -9.85 -29.35
CA ALA A 11 -2.30 -10.79 -30.36
C ALA A 11 -2.84 -10.09 -31.62
N LYS A 12 -2.90 -10.80 -32.73
CA LYS A 12 -3.64 -10.35 -33.90
C LYS A 12 -5.13 -10.19 -33.58
N LEU A 13 -5.71 -9.08 -34.01
CA LEU A 13 -7.15 -8.86 -33.91
C LEU A 13 -7.92 -9.88 -34.78
N LYS A 14 -9.05 -10.35 -34.23
CA LYS A 14 -9.94 -11.27 -34.97
C LYS A 14 -10.54 -10.62 -36.21
N THR A 15 -10.72 -9.31 -36.20
CA THR A 15 -11.23 -8.50 -37.32
C THR A 15 -10.10 -7.64 -37.86
N GLY A 16 -9.74 -7.85 -39.12
CA GLY A 16 -8.65 -7.14 -39.78
C GLY A 16 -7.26 -7.77 -39.59
N ASN A 17 -6.25 -7.14 -40.21
CA ASN A 17 -4.85 -7.62 -40.18
C ASN A 17 -3.98 -6.94 -39.11
N GLY A 18 -4.57 -6.15 -38.19
CA GLY A 18 -3.87 -5.34 -37.22
C GLY A 18 -3.66 -6.03 -35.86
N ARG A 19 -3.00 -5.30 -34.94
CA ARG A 19 -2.88 -5.60 -33.54
C ARG A 19 -3.36 -4.41 -32.73
N ALA A 20 -3.90 -4.66 -31.53
CA ALA A 20 -4.28 -3.55 -30.66
C ALA A 20 -3.06 -2.69 -30.31
N PHE A 21 -1.99 -3.33 -29.89
CA PHE A 21 -0.69 -2.69 -29.66
C PHE A 21 0.38 -3.32 -30.54
N TYR A 22 1.12 -2.48 -31.25
CA TYR A 22 2.26 -2.89 -32.05
C TYR A 22 3.54 -2.30 -31.42
N PRO A 23 4.30 -3.07 -30.63
CA PRO A 23 5.49 -2.56 -29.94
C PRO A 23 6.42 -1.78 -30.88
N ASN A 24 6.93 -0.64 -30.43
CA ASN A 24 7.76 0.32 -31.17
C ASN A 24 7.10 0.97 -32.40
N ARG A 25 5.77 0.86 -32.55
CA ARG A 25 5.05 1.40 -33.72
C ARG A 25 3.65 1.87 -33.36
N SER A 26 3.54 2.99 -32.66
CA SER A 26 2.26 3.58 -32.27
C SER A 26 1.37 3.86 -33.49
N ASN A 27 1.96 4.33 -34.59
CA ASN A 27 1.27 4.61 -35.84
C ASN A 27 0.68 3.38 -36.56
N LYS A 28 1.01 2.15 -36.15
CA LYS A 28 0.41 0.89 -36.64
C LYS A 28 -0.52 0.23 -35.63
N SER A 29 -0.63 0.80 -34.45
CA SER A 29 -1.42 0.27 -33.35
C SER A 29 -2.88 0.69 -33.48
N GLU A 30 -3.76 -0.30 -33.59
CA GLU A 30 -5.20 -0.09 -33.80
C GLU A 30 -5.83 0.77 -32.70
N VAL A 31 -5.35 0.66 -31.47
CA VAL A 31 -5.82 1.48 -30.34
C VAL A 31 -5.65 2.97 -30.62
N ILE A 32 -4.53 3.38 -31.20
CA ILE A 32 -4.26 4.80 -31.50
C ILE A 32 -5.18 5.29 -32.65
N HIS A 33 -5.40 4.47 -33.64
CA HIS A 33 -6.33 4.80 -34.73
C HIS A 33 -7.74 5.02 -34.21
N ARG A 34 -8.21 4.15 -33.32
CA ARG A 34 -9.54 4.28 -32.69
C ARG A 34 -9.66 5.47 -31.74
N LEU A 35 -8.62 5.75 -30.95
CA LEU A 35 -8.61 6.91 -30.05
C LEU A 35 -8.60 8.25 -30.80
N ARG A 36 -8.09 8.27 -32.02
CA ARG A 36 -8.03 9.48 -32.88
C ARG A 36 -9.16 9.57 -33.90
N SER A 37 -10.00 8.54 -34.02
CA SER A 37 -11.11 8.54 -34.94
C SER A 37 -12.23 9.47 -34.51
N SER A 38 -12.91 10.08 -35.46
CA SER A 38 -14.16 10.81 -35.27
C SER A 38 -15.39 10.03 -35.80
N ASP A 39 -15.17 8.82 -36.28
CA ASP A 39 -16.25 7.93 -36.76
C ASP A 39 -16.90 7.25 -35.54
N PRO A 40 -18.19 7.51 -35.24
CA PRO A 40 -18.88 6.96 -34.06
C PRO A 40 -18.87 5.43 -34.00
N ASP A 41 -18.84 4.74 -35.14
CA ASP A 41 -18.84 3.27 -35.17
C ASP A 41 -17.43 2.67 -34.96
N TYR A 42 -16.41 3.50 -35.01
CA TYR A 42 -15.01 3.08 -34.93
C TYR A 42 -14.25 3.68 -33.77
N GLN A 43 -14.64 4.88 -33.31
CA GLN A 43 -13.92 5.58 -32.24
C GLN A 43 -13.94 4.84 -30.90
N MET A 44 -12.91 5.07 -30.09
CA MET A 44 -12.82 4.63 -28.71
C MET A 44 -12.46 5.83 -27.81
N PRO A 45 -13.10 5.99 -26.65
CA PRO A 45 -14.27 5.25 -26.15
C PRO A 45 -15.51 5.45 -27.06
N PRO A 46 -16.45 4.48 -27.09
CA PRO A 46 -17.70 4.64 -27.85
C PRO A 46 -18.51 5.84 -27.30
N PRO A 47 -19.21 6.61 -28.19
CA PRO A 47 -19.92 7.83 -27.78
C PRO A 47 -20.94 7.63 -26.65
N GLU A 48 -21.62 6.48 -26.64
CA GLU A 48 -22.64 6.15 -25.66
C GLU A 48 -22.10 5.95 -24.25
N THR A 49 -20.79 5.78 -24.07
CA THR A 49 -20.16 5.64 -22.74
C THR A 49 -19.99 6.96 -22.02
N ASN A 50 -20.12 8.09 -22.71
CA ASN A 50 -19.81 9.43 -22.21
C ASN A 50 -18.37 9.58 -21.64
N LEU A 51 -17.44 8.70 -22.06
CA LEU A 51 -16.04 8.79 -21.72
C LEU A 51 -15.28 9.53 -22.83
N THR A 52 -14.27 10.28 -22.44
CA THR A 52 -13.39 10.98 -23.36
C THR A 52 -11.93 10.73 -23.02
N THR A 53 -11.08 10.68 -24.04
CA THR A 53 -9.63 10.58 -23.86
C THR A 53 -8.99 11.89 -24.29
N SER A 54 -8.18 12.48 -23.44
CA SER A 54 -7.46 13.72 -23.73
C SER A 54 -6.31 13.49 -24.70
N GLN A 55 -5.88 14.55 -25.41
CA GLN A 55 -4.70 14.48 -26.26
C GLN A 55 -3.41 14.11 -25.51
N TYR A 56 -3.33 14.50 -24.23
CA TYR A 56 -2.21 14.13 -23.35
C TYR A 56 -2.18 12.62 -23.10
N GLU A 57 -3.31 11.99 -22.78
CA GLU A 57 -3.41 10.54 -22.55
C GLU A 57 -3.08 9.75 -23.83
N ILE A 58 -3.55 10.21 -25.00
CA ILE A 58 -3.21 9.61 -26.29
C ILE A 58 -1.70 9.69 -26.52
N ALA A 59 -1.09 10.87 -26.32
CA ALA A 59 0.36 11.05 -26.48
C ALA A 59 1.18 10.20 -25.50
N LEU A 60 0.71 10.02 -24.27
CA LEU A 60 1.35 9.15 -23.28
C LEU A 60 1.31 7.70 -23.72
N LEU A 61 0.17 7.23 -24.23
CA LEU A 61 0.02 5.88 -24.76
C LEU A 61 0.89 5.64 -26.00
N GLU A 62 0.95 6.61 -26.93
CA GLU A 62 1.84 6.54 -28.08
C GLU A 62 3.30 6.40 -27.64
N LYS A 63 3.74 7.25 -26.70
CA LYS A 63 5.10 7.19 -26.16
C LYS A 63 5.41 5.84 -25.54
N TRP A 64 4.48 5.27 -24.76
CA TRP A 64 4.66 3.94 -24.17
C TRP A 64 4.79 2.86 -25.25
N ILE A 65 3.95 2.90 -26.30
CA ILE A 65 4.02 1.95 -27.43
C ILE A 65 5.36 2.09 -28.16
N ASP A 66 5.81 3.31 -28.44
CA ASP A 66 7.04 3.58 -29.18
C ASP A 66 8.30 3.22 -28.37
N GLN A 67 8.20 3.17 -27.03
CA GLN A 67 9.22 2.67 -26.14
C GLN A 67 9.25 1.13 -26.01
N GLY A 68 8.42 0.41 -26.78
CA GLY A 68 8.39 -1.04 -26.80
C GLY A 68 7.17 -1.66 -26.13
N ALA A 69 6.26 -0.86 -25.57
CA ALA A 69 5.05 -1.32 -24.87
C ALA A 69 5.35 -2.37 -23.80
N GLU A 70 6.38 -2.13 -22.96
CA GLU A 70 6.76 -3.08 -21.91
C GLU A 70 5.58 -3.36 -20.99
N TRP A 71 5.15 -4.62 -20.95
CA TRP A 71 4.03 -5.06 -20.13
C TRP A 71 4.52 -5.65 -18.83
N LYS A 72 4.15 -5.02 -17.73
CA LYS A 72 4.47 -5.52 -16.38
C LYS A 72 3.22 -6.04 -15.70
N LYS A 73 3.36 -7.12 -14.94
CA LYS A 73 2.32 -7.55 -14.01
C LYS A 73 2.05 -6.45 -13.00
N HIS A 74 0.82 -6.39 -12.50
CA HIS A 74 0.51 -5.48 -11.40
C HIS A 74 1.46 -5.75 -10.22
N TRP A 75 1.97 -4.69 -9.61
CA TRP A 75 3.00 -4.76 -8.56
C TRP A 75 2.66 -5.72 -7.41
N SER A 76 1.36 -5.82 -7.02
CA SER A 76 0.92 -6.72 -5.95
C SER A 76 1.07 -8.22 -6.28
N PHE A 77 1.26 -8.59 -7.56
CA PHE A 77 1.50 -9.96 -8.03
C PHE A 77 2.96 -10.22 -8.39
N ILE A 78 3.84 -9.26 -8.13
CA ILE A 78 5.28 -9.42 -8.31
C ILE A 78 5.88 -9.79 -6.95
N SER A 79 6.57 -10.92 -6.87
CA SER A 79 7.27 -11.31 -5.64
C SER A 79 8.25 -10.22 -5.22
N PRO A 80 8.27 -9.83 -3.92
CA PRO A 80 9.24 -8.86 -3.42
C PRO A 80 10.67 -9.27 -3.78
N GLN A 81 11.45 -8.31 -4.23
CA GLN A 81 12.86 -8.49 -4.53
C GLN A 81 13.68 -7.81 -3.43
N LYS A 82 14.79 -8.43 -3.04
CA LYS A 82 15.72 -7.78 -2.13
C LYS A 82 16.31 -6.55 -2.81
N VAL A 83 16.09 -5.39 -2.23
CA VAL A 83 16.63 -4.12 -2.71
C VAL A 83 17.98 -3.83 -2.05
N GLN A 84 18.83 -3.05 -2.73
CA GLN A 84 20.05 -2.56 -2.13
C GLN A 84 19.70 -1.44 -1.15
N ILE A 85 20.19 -1.56 0.09
CA ILE A 85 20.01 -0.54 1.12
C ILE A 85 20.90 0.65 0.76
N PRO A 86 20.35 1.89 0.78
CA PRO A 86 21.15 3.08 0.53
C PRO A 86 22.26 3.23 1.56
N ASP A 87 23.47 3.57 1.10
CA ASP A 87 24.58 3.91 1.97
C ASP A 87 24.49 5.41 2.31
N ASN A 88 24.07 5.72 3.53
CA ASN A 88 23.96 7.09 4.01
C ASN A 88 25.15 7.38 4.93
N GLU A 89 25.91 8.42 4.63
CA GLU A 89 27.09 8.81 5.41
C GLU A 89 26.75 9.35 6.82
N THR A 90 25.49 9.71 7.07
CA THR A 90 25.05 10.32 8.33
C THR A 90 24.23 9.37 9.19
N ASN A 91 24.78 8.90 10.30
CA ASN A 91 24.03 8.27 11.38
C ASN A 91 23.30 9.35 12.19
N VAL A 92 22.06 9.65 11.82
CA VAL A 92 21.24 10.65 12.51
C VAL A 92 20.67 10.12 13.82
N TRP A 93 20.38 8.82 13.84
CA TRP A 93 19.85 8.12 15.03
C TRP A 93 20.81 7.01 15.47
N SER A 94 20.82 6.73 16.78
CA SER A 94 21.73 5.77 17.39
C SER A 94 21.49 4.31 16.98
N ASN A 95 20.27 3.96 16.60
CA ASN A 95 19.87 2.60 16.23
C ASN A 95 19.06 2.63 14.93
N MET A 96 19.75 2.82 13.81
CA MET A 96 19.12 2.81 12.50
C MET A 96 18.90 1.38 12.01
N ASN A 97 17.73 1.14 11.43
CA ASN A 97 17.40 -0.06 10.70
C ASN A 97 17.40 0.18 9.17
N ASP A 98 17.24 -0.86 8.40
CA ASP A 98 17.28 -0.78 6.92
C ASP A 98 16.25 0.21 6.35
N VAL A 99 15.08 0.36 6.98
CA VAL A 99 14.03 1.29 6.54
C VAL A 99 14.44 2.74 6.74
N ASP A 100 15.17 3.02 7.83
CA ASP A 100 15.66 4.37 8.13
C ASP A 100 16.56 4.90 7.04
N HIS A 101 17.40 4.05 6.43
CA HIS A 101 18.26 4.43 5.31
C HIS A 101 17.46 4.94 4.11
N PHE A 102 16.34 4.31 3.78
CA PHE A 102 15.45 4.78 2.70
C PHE A 102 14.75 6.08 3.06
N ILE A 103 14.33 6.24 4.32
CA ILE A 103 13.69 7.49 4.80
C ILE A 103 14.69 8.64 4.73
N LEU A 104 15.94 8.42 5.17
CA LEU A 104 17.00 9.42 5.09
C LEU A 104 17.26 9.85 3.66
N GLN A 105 17.48 8.91 2.75
CA GLN A 105 17.68 9.21 1.33
C GLN A 105 16.54 10.08 0.77
N LYS A 106 15.30 9.73 1.07
CA LYS A 106 14.14 10.51 0.60
C LYS A 106 14.04 11.90 1.21
N ALA A 107 14.43 12.05 2.47
CA ALA A 107 14.47 13.35 3.13
C ALA A 107 15.56 14.24 2.52
N GLU A 108 16.74 13.70 2.26
CA GLU A 108 17.86 14.40 1.60
C GLU A 108 17.49 14.84 0.17
N GLU A 109 16.89 13.96 -0.64
CA GLU A 109 16.41 14.29 -2.00
C GLU A 109 15.46 15.49 -2.00
N LYS A 110 14.67 15.64 -0.92
CA LYS A 110 13.72 16.74 -0.74
C LYS A 110 14.25 17.92 0.08
N ASN A 111 15.53 17.91 0.46
CA ASN A 111 16.14 18.91 1.34
C ASN A 111 15.37 19.09 2.66
N GLN A 112 14.80 18.02 3.20
CA GLN A 112 14.09 18.03 4.47
C GLN A 112 15.04 17.74 5.63
N LYS A 113 14.92 18.55 6.68
CA LYS A 113 15.63 18.29 7.93
C LYS A 113 14.94 17.19 8.73
N ILE A 114 15.72 16.22 9.16
CA ILE A 114 15.25 15.14 10.01
C ILE A 114 15.17 15.62 11.46
N SER A 115 14.08 15.24 12.13
CA SER A 115 13.86 15.55 13.54
C SER A 115 14.79 14.71 14.42
N ARG A 116 15.12 15.26 15.59
CA ARG A 116 15.77 14.49 16.66
C ARG A 116 14.86 13.37 17.13
N GLU A 117 15.46 12.37 17.74
CA GLU A 117 14.72 11.32 18.44
C GLU A 117 13.74 11.88 19.46
N ALA A 118 12.61 11.19 19.65
CA ALA A 118 11.60 11.60 20.61
C ALA A 118 12.15 11.50 22.05
N THR A 119 11.62 12.34 22.95
CA THR A 119 11.96 12.19 24.37
C THR A 119 11.48 10.83 24.90
N PRO A 120 12.11 10.27 25.96
CA PRO A 120 11.74 8.97 26.51
C PRO A 120 10.24 8.83 26.80
N GLU A 121 9.60 9.85 27.33
CA GLU A 121 8.16 9.84 27.65
C GLU A 121 7.31 9.72 26.36
N ARG A 122 7.70 10.46 25.33
CA ARG A 122 6.99 10.41 24.03
C ARG A 122 7.21 9.09 23.33
N LEU A 123 8.42 8.54 23.42
CA LEU A 123 8.75 7.24 22.86
C LEU A 123 7.93 6.14 23.53
N LEU A 124 7.91 6.11 24.86
CA LEU A 124 7.11 5.17 25.62
C LEU A 124 5.63 5.30 25.29
N ARG A 125 5.09 6.52 25.28
CA ARG A 125 3.68 6.74 24.93
C ARG A 125 3.34 6.22 23.52
N ARG A 126 4.23 6.44 22.54
CA ARG A 126 4.01 5.95 21.16
C ARG A 126 3.93 4.44 21.12
N VAL A 127 4.89 3.73 21.71
CA VAL A 127 4.91 2.26 21.66
C VAL A 127 3.70 1.64 22.36
N TYR A 128 3.27 2.20 23.50
CA TYR A 128 2.05 1.76 24.17
C TYR A 128 0.81 1.94 23.29
N MET A 129 0.64 3.13 22.72
CA MET A 129 -0.50 3.43 21.83
C MET A 129 -0.49 2.58 20.56
N ASP A 130 0.68 2.32 19.99
CA ASP A 130 0.81 1.52 18.78
C ASP A 130 0.50 0.04 19.03
N LEU A 131 1.06 -0.52 20.11
CA LEU A 131 0.95 -1.94 20.40
C LEU A 131 -0.34 -2.32 21.12
N THR A 132 -0.88 -1.45 21.99
CA THR A 132 -2.04 -1.79 22.82
C THR A 132 -3.25 -0.89 22.61
N GLY A 133 -3.08 0.26 21.93
CA GLY A 133 -4.11 1.30 21.84
C GLY A 133 -4.33 2.08 23.13
N LEU A 134 -3.60 1.78 24.19
CA LEU A 134 -3.74 2.37 25.54
C LEU A 134 -2.51 3.21 25.91
N PRO A 135 -2.66 4.28 26.70
CA PRO A 135 -1.52 5.02 27.22
C PRO A 135 -0.81 4.22 28.33
N PRO A 136 0.51 4.45 28.54
CA PRO A 136 1.23 3.88 29.68
C PRO A 136 0.70 4.45 31.00
N SER A 137 0.84 3.68 32.10
CA SER A 137 0.59 4.20 33.45
C SER A 137 1.68 5.19 33.85
N VAL A 138 1.40 6.01 34.86
CA VAL A 138 2.39 6.97 35.43
C VAL A 138 3.60 6.22 35.93
N GLU A 139 3.39 5.10 36.61
CA GLU A 139 4.44 4.24 37.15
C GLU A 139 5.35 3.68 36.06
N SER A 140 4.77 3.25 34.93
CA SER A 140 5.53 2.77 33.79
C SER A 140 6.39 3.88 33.17
N ILE A 141 5.85 5.11 33.12
CA ILE A 141 6.59 6.28 32.65
C ILE A 141 7.77 6.57 33.58
N ASP A 142 7.54 6.67 34.88
CA ASP A 142 8.56 6.99 35.87
C ASP A 142 9.68 5.92 35.88
N GLN A 143 9.30 4.64 35.79
CA GLN A 143 10.24 3.54 35.71
C GLN A 143 11.13 3.64 34.45
N PHE A 144 10.55 3.90 33.30
CA PHE A 144 11.30 3.99 32.04
C PHE A 144 12.23 5.22 32.02
N ILE A 145 11.75 6.38 32.50
CA ILE A 145 12.53 7.63 32.54
C ILE A 145 13.72 7.52 33.51
N SER A 146 13.60 6.73 34.59
CA SER A 146 14.67 6.56 35.56
C SER A 146 15.95 5.96 34.96
N ASN A 147 15.84 5.14 33.88
CA ASN A 147 16.96 4.55 33.16
C ASN A 147 16.61 4.28 31.69
N PRO A 148 16.43 5.32 30.86
CA PRO A 148 16.05 5.15 29.47
C PRO A 148 17.24 4.62 28.67
N SER A 149 17.14 3.38 28.22
CA SER A 149 18.13 2.72 27.38
C SER A 149 17.42 1.92 26.27
N PHE A 150 18.15 1.58 25.22
CA PHE A 150 17.61 0.73 24.15
C PHE A 150 17.12 -0.62 24.69
N SER A 151 17.89 -1.26 25.58
CA SER A 151 17.48 -2.52 26.21
C SER A 151 16.24 -2.38 27.09
N ALA A 152 16.09 -1.25 27.80
CA ALA A 152 14.86 -0.98 28.55
C ALA A 152 13.66 -0.80 27.63
N TYR A 153 13.85 -0.16 26.48
CA TYR A 153 12.82 -0.02 25.46
C TYR A 153 12.42 -1.36 24.84
N GLU A 154 13.40 -2.21 24.46
CA GLU A 154 13.13 -3.57 23.98
C GLU A 154 12.34 -4.39 25.01
N SER A 155 12.72 -4.33 26.29
CA SER A 155 12.01 -5.03 27.35
C SER A 155 10.55 -4.57 27.49
N VAL A 156 10.28 -3.28 27.29
CA VAL A 156 8.90 -2.76 27.25
C VAL A 156 8.15 -3.31 26.04
N VAL A 157 8.75 -3.30 24.86
CA VAL A 157 8.13 -3.84 23.63
C VAL A 157 7.81 -5.32 23.81
N ASP A 158 8.77 -6.13 24.28
CA ASP A 158 8.59 -7.55 24.50
C ASP A 158 7.46 -7.84 25.49
N HIS A 159 7.40 -7.04 26.56
CA HIS A 159 6.31 -7.16 27.53
C HIS A 159 4.95 -6.83 26.91
N LEU A 160 4.84 -5.71 26.18
CA LEU A 160 3.57 -5.29 25.58
C LEU A 160 3.06 -6.30 24.56
N LEU A 161 3.94 -6.92 23.76
CA LEU A 161 3.59 -7.96 22.79
C LEU A 161 2.97 -9.22 23.45
N THR A 162 3.17 -9.43 24.74
CA THR A 162 2.58 -10.58 25.48
C THR A 162 1.30 -10.24 26.23
N THR A 163 0.81 -9.01 26.13
CA THR A 163 -0.39 -8.56 26.86
C THR A 163 -1.67 -8.87 26.11
N GLU A 164 -2.75 -9.10 26.84
CA GLU A 164 -4.10 -9.22 26.27
C GLU A 164 -4.51 -7.97 25.49
N ALA A 165 -4.13 -6.78 25.95
CA ALA A 165 -4.40 -5.52 25.27
C ALA A 165 -3.75 -5.45 23.87
N HIS A 166 -2.61 -6.10 23.67
CA HIS A 166 -2.00 -6.24 22.33
C HIS A 166 -2.84 -7.16 21.43
N ALA A 167 -3.26 -8.31 21.95
CA ALA A 167 -4.14 -9.22 21.21
C ALA A 167 -5.48 -8.55 20.83
N GLU A 168 -6.09 -7.81 21.75
CA GLU A 168 -7.30 -7.01 21.48
C GLU A 168 -7.04 -5.96 20.38
N ARG A 169 -5.90 -5.26 20.42
CA ARG A 169 -5.52 -4.26 19.42
C ARG A 169 -5.38 -4.85 18.02
N LEU A 170 -4.71 -6.01 17.89
CA LEU A 170 -4.58 -6.72 16.60
C LEU A 170 -5.93 -7.25 16.12
N THR A 171 -6.75 -7.74 17.03
CA THR A 171 -8.09 -8.25 16.71
C THR A 171 -8.97 -7.19 16.05
N MET A 172 -8.86 -5.92 16.42
CA MET A 172 -9.66 -4.83 15.81
C MET A 172 -9.48 -4.78 14.29
N GLU A 173 -8.25 -4.80 13.81
CA GLU A 173 -7.96 -4.77 12.37
C GLU A 173 -8.43 -6.04 11.66
N TRP A 174 -8.27 -7.19 12.31
CA TRP A 174 -8.76 -8.45 11.79
C TRP A 174 -10.29 -8.49 11.70
N MET A 175 -10.99 -7.92 12.69
CA MET A 175 -12.46 -7.81 12.70
C MET A 175 -12.97 -6.97 11.52
N ASP A 176 -12.29 -5.87 11.19
CA ASP A 176 -12.64 -5.03 10.05
C ASP A 176 -12.52 -5.80 8.72
N VAL A 177 -11.42 -6.52 8.52
CA VAL A 177 -11.21 -7.35 7.33
C VAL A 177 -12.27 -8.46 7.23
N ALA A 178 -12.58 -9.10 8.36
CA ALA A 178 -13.56 -10.18 8.44
C ALA A 178 -15.02 -9.69 8.41
N ARG A 179 -15.26 -8.37 8.37
CA ARG A 179 -16.60 -7.78 8.39
C ARG A 179 -17.39 -8.18 9.63
N TYR A 180 -16.76 -8.16 10.80
CA TYR A 180 -17.41 -8.44 12.07
C TYR A 180 -18.52 -7.41 12.37
N ALA A 181 -19.64 -7.90 12.85
CA ALA A 181 -20.71 -7.08 13.42
C ALA A 181 -21.55 -7.89 14.41
N ASP A 182 -22.07 -7.24 15.43
CA ASP A 182 -23.02 -7.81 16.40
C ASP A 182 -24.48 -7.65 15.93
N SER A 183 -24.67 -7.23 14.68
CA SER A 183 -25.96 -7.09 14.03
C SER A 183 -25.89 -7.53 12.57
N HIS A 184 -27.04 -7.68 11.91
CA HIS A 184 -27.11 -8.00 10.49
C HIS A 184 -26.86 -6.80 9.57
N GLY A 185 -26.95 -5.56 10.09
CA GLY A 185 -26.66 -4.32 9.38
C GLY A 185 -27.68 -3.89 8.31
N LEU A 186 -28.76 -4.66 8.11
CA LEU A 186 -29.76 -4.43 7.06
C LEU A 186 -31.17 -4.54 7.60
N HIS A 187 -32.12 -3.77 7.04
CA HIS A 187 -33.55 -3.75 7.40
C HIS A 187 -33.81 -3.48 8.89
N ALA A 188 -34.44 -4.43 9.61
CA ALA A 188 -34.74 -4.30 11.04
C ALA A 188 -33.52 -4.44 11.95
N ASP A 189 -32.34 -4.62 11.39
CA ASP A 189 -31.05 -4.73 12.07
C ASP A 189 -31.07 -5.59 13.35
N GLY A 190 -31.48 -6.85 13.19
CA GLY A 190 -31.56 -7.79 14.30
C GLY A 190 -30.20 -8.09 14.93
N TRP A 191 -30.19 -8.24 16.24
CA TRP A 191 -28.98 -8.60 16.99
C TRP A 191 -28.44 -9.99 16.57
N ARG A 192 -27.12 -10.10 16.50
CA ARG A 192 -26.40 -11.31 16.12
C ARG A 192 -25.27 -11.56 17.12
N ASN A 193 -25.33 -12.68 17.83
CA ASN A 193 -24.27 -13.01 18.79
C ASN A 193 -23.05 -13.60 18.09
N MET A 194 -22.06 -12.75 17.83
CA MET A 194 -20.77 -13.13 17.26
C MET A 194 -19.60 -12.99 18.27
N SER A 195 -19.89 -12.57 19.51
CA SER A 195 -18.86 -12.38 20.53
C SER A 195 -18.01 -13.62 20.81
N PRO A 196 -18.50 -14.88 20.79
CA PRO A 196 -17.64 -16.03 21.00
C PRO A 196 -16.56 -16.20 19.92
N TRP A 197 -16.86 -15.79 18.68
CA TRP A 197 -15.86 -15.79 17.61
C TRP A 197 -14.83 -14.68 17.80
N ARG A 198 -15.25 -13.48 18.19
CA ARG A 198 -14.35 -12.38 18.54
C ARG A 198 -13.39 -12.80 19.67
N ASP A 199 -13.93 -13.36 20.75
CA ASP A 199 -13.16 -13.77 21.91
C ASP A 199 -12.16 -14.87 21.53
N TRP A 200 -12.57 -15.80 20.67
CA TRP A 200 -11.65 -16.81 20.12
C TRP A 200 -10.52 -16.18 19.29
N VAL A 201 -10.78 -15.15 18.48
CA VAL A 201 -9.75 -14.45 17.72
C VAL A 201 -8.76 -13.75 18.66
N ILE A 202 -9.25 -13.05 19.70
CA ILE A 202 -8.39 -12.42 20.71
C ILE A 202 -7.45 -13.45 21.36
N GLN A 203 -7.97 -14.64 21.70
CA GLN A 203 -7.17 -15.72 22.29
C GLN A 203 -6.18 -16.37 21.31
N SER A 204 -6.37 -16.15 20.02
CA SER A 204 -5.51 -16.72 18.96
C SER A 204 -4.29 -15.84 18.66
N PHE A 205 -4.33 -14.57 19.03
CA PHE A 205 -3.21 -13.65 18.97
C PHE A 205 -2.38 -13.68 20.25
#